data_4859b6d587849f5e767b544f0f7b1eb3
#
_entry.id   4859b6d587849f5e767b544f0f7b1eb3
#
_cell.length_a   1.000
_cell.length_b   1.000
_cell.length_c   1.000
_cell.angle_alpha   90.00
_cell.angle_beta   90.00
_cell.angle_gamma   90.00
#
_symmetry.space_group_name_H-M   'P 1'
#
loop_
_entity.id
_entity.type
_entity.pdbx_description
1 polymer ?
#
loop_
_entity_poly.entity_id
_entity_poly.type
_entity_poly.pdbx_seq_one_letter_code
_entity_poly.pdbx_strand_id
1 'polypeptide(L)'
;TPSYQWKVNGSNAGTNSSTFTTTTLANNDEVTVVLTANNTCQTASTATSNGITTTVTNNLTPSVTIAANTTDICPGAGTSVTFTATPTNGGSTPSYQWKKNGTNVGTNSTTYTSTTLAGGDVITVVMTSNNTCQTASTATSAGTTINALTLNTYYLDNDGDGYGPTASGVSDCTQPSGYVTQSGDCDDNSIAVNPAATEVCNAIDDDCDGTADDGLTFVNYYNDVDGDTYGAGTATNACQSPGATYVT
;
A
#
# COMPACT_ATOMS: atom_id res chain seq x y z
N THR A 1 18.57 -27.82 -68.69
CA THR A 1 18.36 -27.30 -67.34
C THR A 1 16.88 -27.41 -67.03
N PRO A 2 16.45 -27.97 -65.89
CA PRO A 2 15.04 -28.00 -65.52
C PRO A 2 14.52 -26.59 -65.29
N SER A 3 13.20 -26.42 -65.41
CA SER A 3 12.54 -25.16 -65.03
C SER A 3 11.63 -25.33 -63.81
N TYR A 4 11.48 -24.27 -63.04
CA TYR A 4 10.73 -24.22 -61.82
C TYR A 4 9.58 -23.21 -61.91
N GLN A 5 8.37 -23.62 -61.50
CA GLN A 5 7.24 -22.75 -61.33
C GLN A 5 6.72 -22.85 -59.89
N TRP A 6 6.99 -21.82 -59.09
CA TRP A 6 6.45 -21.71 -57.73
C TRP A 6 4.96 -21.36 -57.77
N LYS A 7 4.26 -21.84 -56.80
CA LYS A 7 2.83 -21.53 -56.61
C LYS A 7 2.55 -21.21 -55.17
N VAL A 8 1.65 -20.25 -54.96
CA VAL A 8 1.05 -19.93 -53.66
C VAL A 8 -0.46 -20.17 -53.80
N ASN A 9 -1.00 -21.05 -52.96
CA ASN A 9 -2.40 -21.48 -53.01
C ASN A 9 -2.83 -21.92 -54.46
N GLY A 10 -1.97 -22.64 -55.16
CA GLY A 10 -2.18 -23.11 -56.51
C GLY A 10 -1.96 -22.07 -57.61
N SER A 11 -1.87 -20.77 -57.31
CA SER A 11 -1.60 -19.69 -58.26
C SER A 11 -0.11 -19.52 -58.53
N ASN A 12 0.30 -19.23 -59.76
CA ASN A 12 1.68 -19.03 -60.12
C ASN A 12 2.30 -17.84 -59.38
N ALA A 13 3.49 -18.03 -58.83
CA ALA A 13 4.24 -17.04 -58.09
C ALA A 13 5.74 -17.13 -58.40
N GLY A 14 6.51 -16.08 -58.13
CA GLY A 14 7.95 -16.06 -58.33
C GLY A 14 8.42 -16.16 -59.78
N THR A 15 9.71 -16.47 -59.93
CA THR A 15 10.40 -16.63 -61.21
C THR A 15 10.91 -18.03 -61.37
N ASN A 16 11.40 -18.42 -62.61
CA ASN A 16 12.05 -19.68 -62.83
C ASN A 16 13.40 -19.74 -62.08
N SER A 17 13.38 -20.18 -60.83
CA SER A 17 14.53 -20.29 -59.91
C SER A 17 14.34 -21.49 -58.97
N SER A 18 15.45 -22.11 -58.58
CA SER A 18 15.44 -23.14 -57.56
C SER A 18 15.10 -22.61 -56.14
N THR A 19 15.02 -21.28 -55.96
CA THR A 19 14.62 -20.62 -54.70
C THR A 19 13.48 -19.65 -54.94
N PHE A 20 12.58 -19.52 -53.93
CA PHE A 20 11.48 -18.56 -53.92
C PHE A 20 11.57 -17.76 -52.64
N THR A 21 11.62 -16.45 -52.79
CA THR A 21 11.61 -15.51 -51.64
C THR A 21 10.48 -14.51 -51.79
N THR A 22 9.73 -14.32 -50.72
CA THR A 22 8.59 -13.40 -50.71
C THR A 22 8.37 -12.85 -49.29
N THR A 23 7.77 -11.67 -49.18
CA THR A 23 7.36 -11.03 -47.93
C THR A 23 5.85 -10.88 -47.80
N THR A 24 5.07 -11.52 -48.73
CA THR A 24 3.63 -11.27 -48.84
C THR A 24 2.77 -12.50 -48.48
N LEU A 25 3.36 -13.56 -47.93
CA LEU A 25 2.60 -14.75 -47.53
C LEU A 25 1.69 -14.42 -46.32
N ALA A 26 0.47 -14.90 -46.41
CA ALA A 26 -0.51 -14.85 -45.31
C ALA A 26 -0.48 -16.14 -44.47
N ASN A 27 -1.19 -16.13 -43.35
CA ASN A 27 -1.35 -17.33 -42.54
C ASN A 27 -2.13 -18.42 -43.33
N ASN A 28 -1.64 -19.65 -43.30
CA ASN A 28 -2.13 -20.81 -44.00
C ASN A 28 -1.92 -20.76 -45.52
N ASP A 29 -1.12 -19.86 -46.06
CA ASP A 29 -0.73 -19.96 -47.48
C ASP A 29 0.08 -21.26 -47.70
N GLU A 30 -0.28 -22.01 -48.72
CA GLU A 30 0.44 -23.21 -49.13
C GLU A 30 1.37 -22.88 -50.29
N VAL A 31 2.66 -23.16 -50.11
CA VAL A 31 3.69 -22.96 -51.14
C VAL A 31 4.10 -24.29 -51.73
N THR A 32 4.04 -24.42 -53.06
CA THR A 32 4.50 -25.60 -53.82
C THR A 32 5.39 -25.14 -54.95
N VAL A 33 6.17 -26.09 -55.52
CA VAL A 33 6.93 -25.88 -56.74
C VAL A 33 6.63 -27.01 -57.73
N VAL A 34 6.46 -26.62 -58.98
CA VAL A 34 6.37 -27.55 -60.12
C VAL A 34 7.70 -27.52 -60.86
N LEU A 35 8.39 -28.65 -60.87
CA LEU A 35 9.60 -28.88 -61.69
C LEU A 35 9.19 -29.40 -63.05
N THR A 36 9.66 -28.77 -64.14
CA THR A 36 9.59 -29.33 -65.49
C THR A 36 10.94 -29.84 -65.88
N ALA A 37 11.02 -31.13 -66.13
CA ALA A 37 12.26 -31.80 -66.58
C ALA A 37 12.51 -31.54 -68.05
N ASN A 38 13.77 -31.56 -68.47
CA ASN A 38 14.19 -31.44 -69.90
C ASN A 38 14.99 -32.66 -70.39
N ASN A 39 14.82 -33.80 -69.72
CA ASN A 39 15.44 -35.06 -70.11
C ASN A 39 14.68 -35.70 -71.29
N THR A 40 15.37 -36.37 -72.17
CA THR A 40 14.79 -37.06 -73.33
C THR A 40 14.14 -38.40 -72.98
N CYS A 41 14.53 -39.04 -71.90
CA CYS A 41 13.98 -40.31 -71.40
C CYS A 41 13.37 -40.10 -69.99
N GLN A 42 12.09 -39.71 -69.93
CA GLN A 42 11.37 -39.45 -68.69
C GLN A 42 9.99 -40.12 -68.73
N THR A 43 9.53 -40.58 -67.57
CA THR A 43 8.18 -41.14 -67.39
C THR A 43 7.09 -40.07 -67.19
N ALA A 44 7.53 -38.86 -66.68
CA ALA A 44 6.67 -37.70 -66.54
C ALA A 44 7.50 -36.43 -66.82
N SER A 45 6.90 -35.43 -67.49
CA SER A 45 7.57 -34.18 -67.83
C SER A 45 7.58 -33.18 -66.66
N THR A 46 6.72 -33.36 -65.69
CA THR A 46 6.57 -32.48 -64.52
C THR A 46 6.50 -33.28 -63.22
N ALA A 47 6.96 -32.69 -62.13
CA ALA A 47 6.76 -33.15 -60.78
C ALA A 47 6.40 -31.96 -59.87
N THR A 48 5.45 -32.16 -58.98
CA THR A 48 5.07 -31.15 -57.97
C THR A 48 5.56 -31.56 -56.60
N SER A 49 6.09 -30.62 -55.86
CA SER A 49 6.53 -30.83 -54.46
C SER A 49 5.34 -31.07 -53.55
N ASN A 50 5.57 -31.60 -52.36
CA ASN A 50 4.63 -31.44 -51.24
C ASN A 50 4.47 -29.95 -50.92
N GLY A 51 3.31 -29.60 -50.37
CA GLY A 51 3.00 -28.24 -49.91
C GLY A 51 3.70 -27.90 -48.59
N ILE A 52 4.17 -26.69 -48.50
CA ILE A 52 4.65 -26.09 -47.23
C ILE A 52 3.61 -25.03 -46.84
N THR A 53 2.92 -25.25 -45.71
CA THR A 53 1.96 -24.29 -45.19
C THR A 53 2.67 -23.29 -44.28
N THR A 54 2.38 -21.99 -44.45
CA THR A 54 2.95 -20.92 -43.67
C THR A 54 2.13 -20.66 -42.42
N THR A 55 2.81 -20.32 -41.33
CA THR A 55 2.16 -19.86 -40.11
C THR A 55 2.62 -18.41 -39.84
N VAL A 56 1.63 -17.50 -39.79
CA VAL A 56 1.86 -16.10 -39.44
C VAL A 56 1.39 -15.87 -38.00
N THR A 57 2.30 -15.46 -37.13
CA THR A 57 2.00 -15.09 -35.76
C THR A 57 1.80 -13.58 -35.68
N ASN A 58 0.67 -13.16 -35.16
CA ASN A 58 0.37 -11.75 -34.98
C ASN A 58 1.31 -11.14 -33.91
N ASN A 59 1.71 -9.90 -34.12
CA ASN A 59 2.45 -9.14 -33.12
C ASN A 59 1.57 -8.89 -31.90
N LEU A 60 2.09 -9.20 -30.72
CA LEU A 60 1.48 -8.97 -29.42
C LEU A 60 2.00 -7.66 -28.82
N THR A 61 1.15 -6.90 -28.18
CA THR A 61 1.56 -5.71 -27.42
C THR A 61 1.77 -6.09 -25.98
N PRO A 62 3.02 -6.01 -25.45
CA PRO A 62 3.29 -6.26 -24.05
C PRO A 62 2.67 -5.16 -23.17
N SER A 63 2.16 -5.55 -22.02
CA SER A 63 1.72 -4.63 -20.96
C SER A 63 1.99 -5.24 -19.59
N VAL A 64 2.06 -4.38 -18.57
CA VAL A 64 2.24 -4.80 -17.18
C VAL A 64 1.42 -3.88 -16.26
N THR A 65 0.74 -4.48 -15.30
CA THR A 65 0.06 -3.76 -14.21
C THR A 65 0.71 -4.11 -12.87
N ILE A 66 0.53 -3.25 -11.87
CA ILE A 66 0.97 -3.51 -10.51
C ILE A 66 -0.18 -3.34 -9.53
N ALA A 67 -0.17 -4.18 -8.48
CA ALA A 67 -1.05 -4.06 -7.33
C ALA A 67 -0.20 -4.06 -6.07
N ALA A 68 -0.60 -3.29 -5.05
CA ALA A 68 0.02 -3.28 -3.73
C ALA A 68 -0.91 -3.93 -2.71
N ASN A 69 -0.35 -4.57 -1.67
CA ASN A 69 -1.14 -5.07 -0.54
C ASN A 69 -1.74 -3.93 0.29
N THR A 70 -1.06 -2.80 0.35
CA THR A 70 -1.55 -1.51 0.88
C THR A 70 -0.84 -0.37 0.17
N THR A 71 -1.47 0.80 0.10
CA THR A 71 -0.82 2.05 -0.30
C THR A 71 -0.63 3.01 0.86
N ASP A 72 -1.25 2.71 2.01
CA ASP A 72 -1.23 3.55 3.20
C ASP A 72 -0.15 3.07 4.17
N ILE A 73 0.71 3.97 4.59
CA ILE A 73 1.79 3.69 5.53
C ILE A 73 1.72 4.63 6.73
N CYS A 74 2.05 4.10 7.90
CA CYS A 74 2.26 4.92 9.08
C CYS A 74 3.73 5.35 9.14
N PRO A 75 4.03 6.67 9.15
CA PRO A 75 5.41 7.15 9.21
C PRO A 75 6.16 6.60 10.43
N GLY A 76 7.35 6.07 10.21
CA GLY A 76 8.20 5.50 11.28
C GLY A 76 7.86 4.08 11.71
N ALA A 77 6.70 3.52 11.34
CA ALA A 77 6.28 2.18 11.75
C ALA A 77 6.94 1.04 10.95
N GLY A 78 7.71 1.36 9.89
CA GLY A 78 8.33 0.34 9.04
C GLY A 78 7.31 -0.54 8.31
N THR A 79 6.16 0.01 7.94
CA THR A 79 5.09 -0.71 7.23
C THR A 79 5.64 -1.42 6.00
N SER A 80 5.46 -2.74 5.94
CA SER A 80 5.90 -3.56 4.82
C SER A 80 4.88 -3.49 3.68
N VAL A 81 5.28 -2.88 2.56
CA VAL A 81 4.46 -2.81 1.34
C VAL A 81 5.04 -3.75 0.30
N THR A 82 4.20 -4.64 -0.22
CA THR A 82 4.55 -5.58 -1.30
C THR A 82 3.75 -5.25 -2.56
N PHE A 83 4.47 -4.98 -3.64
CA PHE A 83 3.93 -4.77 -4.97
C PHE A 83 4.05 -6.06 -5.78
N THR A 84 3.00 -6.40 -6.54
CA THR A 84 2.95 -7.57 -7.43
C THR A 84 2.71 -7.09 -8.86
N ALA A 85 3.57 -7.48 -9.77
CA ALA A 85 3.46 -7.22 -11.20
C ALA A 85 2.67 -8.34 -11.89
N THR A 86 1.70 -7.97 -12.72
CA THR A 86 0.94 -8.88 -13.58
C THR A 86 1.24 -8.56 -15.04
N PRO A 87 2.03 -9.40 -15.73
CA PRO A 87 2.37 -9.21 -17.14
C PRO A 87 1.25 -9.69 -18.07
N THR A 88 1.12 -9.04 -19.22
CA THR A 88 0.33 -9.51 -20.36
C THR A 88 1.24 -9.48 -21.58
N ASN A 89 1.24 -10.56 -22.37
CA ASN A 89 2.07 -10.72 -23.57
C ASN A 89 3.57 -10.53 -23.28
N GLY A 90 4.03 -10.83 -22.05
CA GLY A 90 5.44 -10.71 -21.65
C GLY A 90 6.34 -11.83 -22.20
N GLY A 91 5.76 -12.90 -22.76
CA GLY A 91 6.47 -14.12 -23.15
C GLY A 91 6.57 -15.12 -22.01
N SER A 92 7.42 -16.14 -22.19
CA SER A 92 7.57 -17.24 -21.23
C SER A 92 8.43 -16.88 -20.02
N THR A 93 9.38 -15.94 -20.18
CA THR A 93 10.33 -15.52 -19.15
C THR A 93 10.61 -14.01 -19.23
N PRO A 94 9.60 -13.16 -18.99
CA PRO A 94 9.84 -11.72 -18.97
C PRO A 94 10.75 -11.33 -17.81
N SER A 95 11.49 -10.22 -17.98
CA SER A 95 12.28 -9.64 -16.90
C SER A 95 11.67 -8.34 -16.39
N TYR A 96 11.98 -8.00 -15.13
CA TYR A 96 11.38 -6.88 -14.42
C TYR A 96 12.44 -5.97 -13.82
N GLN A 97 12.25 -4.66 -13.94
CA GLN A 97 13.01 -3.65 -13.23
C GLN A 97 12.05 -2.72 -12.49
N TRP A 98 12.01 -2.85 -11.19
CA TRP A 98 11.24 -1.96 -10.33
C TRP A 98 11.91 -0.60 -10.19
N LYS A 99 11.09 0.45 -10.04
CA LYS A 99 11.56 1.82 -9.85
C LYS A 99 10.77 2.48 -8.73
N LYS A 100 11.50 3.24 -7.91
CA LYS A 100 10.96 4.17 -6.92
C LYS A 100 11.34 5.57 -7.34
N ASN A 101 10.36 6.42 -7.61
CA ASN A 101 10.56 7.79 -8.09
C ASN A 101 11.48 7.84 -9.33
N GLY A 102 11.33 6.88 -10.24
CA GLY A 102 12.16 6.75 -11.43
C GLY A 102 13.53 6.08 -11.23
N THR A 103 14.00 5.93 -9.99
CA THR A 103 15.29 5.26 -9.67
C THR A 103 15.10 3.76 -9.55
N ASN A 104 16.04 2.98 -10.09
CA ASN A 104 15.99 1.52 -10.03
C ASN A 104 16.10 1.01 -8.58
N VAL A 105 15.20 0.08 -8.24
CA VAL A 105 15.15 -0.60 -6.94
C VAL A 105 14.81 -2.07 -7.14
N GLY A 106 14.95 -2.88 -6.08
CA GLY A 106 14.59 -4.29 -6.09
C GLY A 106 15.46 -5.14 -7.03
N THR A 107 14.97 -6.32 -7.35
CA THR A 107 15.62 -7.33 -8.21
C THR A 107 14.70 -7.70 -9.36
N ASN A 108 15.19 -8.51 -10.33
CA ASN A 108 14.35 -9.08 -11.37
C ASN A 108 13.36 -10.10 -10.77
N SER A 109 12.21 -9.63 -10.36
CA SER A 109 11.14 -10.41 -9.74
C SER A 109 9.76 -9.83 -10.10
N THR A 110 8.75 -10.67 -10.11
CA THR A 110 7.35 -10.25 -10.21
C THR A 110 6.85 -9.51 -8.96
N THR A 111 7.64 -9.51 -7.88
CA THR A 111 7.30 -8.81 -6.65
C THR A 111 8.42 -7.88 -6.20
N TYR A 112 8.04 -6.77 -5.56
CA TYR A 112 8.95 -5.85 -4.88
C TYR A 112 8.37 -5.52 -3.50
N THR A 113 9.16 -5.71 -2.44
CA THR A 113 8.77 -5.39 -1.06
C THR A 113 9.69 -4.34 -0.49
N SER A 114 9.14 -3.38 0.23
CA SER A 114 9.89 -2.33 0.91
C SER A 114 9.24 -1.96 2.25
N THR A 115 10.09 -1.65 3.23
CA THR A 115 9.71 -1.11 4.55
C THR A 115 10.20 0.33 4.75
N THR A 116 10.78 0.93 3.69
CA THR A 116 11.41 2.27 3.73
C THR A 116 10.74 3.26 2.78
N LEU A 117 9.46 3.03 2.48
CA LEU A 117 8.67 3.94 1.67
C LEU A 117 8.23 5.15 2.49
N ALA A 118 8.10 6.28 1.81
CA ALA A 118 7.57 7.53 2.36
C ALA A 118 6.31 7.96 1.60
N GLY A 119 5.49 8.79 2.23
CA GLY A 119 4.35 9.40 1.55
C GLY A 119 4.79 10.20 0.32
N GLY A 120 4.07 10.02 -0.78
CA GLY A 120 4.41 10.60 -2.07
C GLY A 120 5.37 9.75 -2.93
N ASP A 121 5.97 8.67 -2.40
CA ASP A 121 6.76 7.76 -3.23
C ASP A 121 5.88 7.12 -4.32
N VAL A 122 6.40 7.11 -5.55
CA VAL A 122 5.74 6.50 -6.71
C VAL A 122 6.51 5.26 -7.15
N ILE A 123 5.83 4.12 -7.16
CA ILE A 123 6.41 2.84 -7.58
C ILE A 123 5.89 2.47 -8.96
N THR A 124 6.81 2.08 -9.84
CA THR A 124 6.54 1.55 -11.18
C THR A 124 7.39 0.32 -11.44
N VAL A 125 7.00 -0.47 -12.44
CA VAL A 125 7.82 -1.57 -12.95
C VAL A 125 7.96 -1.44 -14.47
N VAL A 126 9.16 -1.68 -14.99
CA VAL A 126 9.44 -1.88 -16.40
C VAL A 126 9.58 -3.37 -16.63
N MET A 127 8.71 -3.94 -17.45
CA MET A 127 8.80 -5.31 -17.92
C MET A 127 9.50 -5.35 -19.28
N THR A 128 10.47 -6.24 -19.45
CA THR A 128 11.04 -6.58 -20.76
C THR A 128 10.47 -7.90 -21.21
N SER A 129 9.79 -7.88 -22.34
CA SER A 129 9.17 -9.05 -22.95
C SER A 129 10.22 -9.88 -23.70
N ASN A 130 10.08 -11.20 -23.68
CA ASN A 130 10.88 -12.13 -24.51
C ASN A 130 10.06 -12.80 -25.62
N ASN A 131 8.90 -12.23 -25.99
CA ASN A 131 8.16 -12.70 -27.17
C ASN A 131 8.94 -12.39 -28.46
N THR A 132 8.92 -13.34 -29.42
CA THR A 132 9.53 -13.16 -30.74
C THR A 132 8.71 -12.26 -31.67
N CYS A 133 7.38 -12.25 -31.50
CA CYS A 133 6.44 -11.41 -32.28
C CYS A 133 5.79 -10.40 -31.35
N GLN A 134 6.38 -9.22 -31.24
CA GLN A 134 5.90 -8.16 -30.34
C GLN A 134 5.98 -6.78 -30.98
N THR A 135 5.07 -5.89 -30.57
CA THR A 135 5.05 -4.50 -31.05
C THR A 135 6.08 -3.61 -30.35
N ALA A 136 6.49 -4.01 -29.13
CA ALA A 136 7.52 -3.35 -28.33
C ALA A 136 8.25 -4.37 -27.47
N SER A 137 9.52 -4.12 -27.14
CA SER A 137 10.33 -5.00 -26.28
C SER A 137 10.08 -4.75 -24.79
N THR A 138 9.53 -3.59 -24.42
CA THR A 138 9.28 -3.22 -23.01
C THR A 138 7.91 -2.63 -22.82
N ALA A 139 7.40 -2.77 -21.58
CA ALA A 139 6.19 -2.10 -21.11
C ALA A 139 6.44 -1.55 -19.70
N THR A 140 5.87 -0.39 -19.40
CA THR A 140 5.96 0.22 -18.08
C THR A 140 4.57 0.30 -17.46
N SER A 141 4.44 -0.06 -16.18
CA SER A 141 3.18 0.05 -15.45
C SER A 141 2.79 1.51 -15.21
N ALA A 142 1.51 1.76 -14.94
CA ALA A 142 1.10 2.97 -14.24
C ALA A 142 1.82 3.06 -12.88
N GLY A 143 2.01 4.29 -12.37
CA GLY A 143 2.61 4.53 -11.07
C GLY A 143 1.59 4.28 -9.95
N THR A 144 2.03 3.62 -8.88
CA THR A 144 1.28 3.51 -7.62
C THR A 144 1.91 4.46 -6.61
N THR A 145 1.13 5.42 -6.12
CA THR A 145 1.57 6.40 -5.13
C THR A 145 1.31 5.89 -3.72
N ILE A 146 2.26 6.11 -2.82
CA ILE A 146 2.16 5.79 -1.40
C ILE A 146 1.58 6.98 -0.65
N ASN A 147 0.62 6.73 0.23
CA ASN A 147 0.01 7.70 1.13
C ASN A 147 0.61 7.57 2.52
N ALA A 148 1.03 8.68 3.12
CA ALA A 148 1.36 8.70 4.54
C ALA A 148 0.10 9.02 5.34
N LEU A 149 -0.23 8.18 6.30
CA LEU A 149 -1.26 8.44 7.30
C LEU A 149 -0.79 9.51 8.28
N THR A 150 -1.73 10.18 8.92
CA THR A 150 -1.42 11.18 9.96
C THR A 150 -1.07 10.49 11.26
N LEU A 151 0.04 10.88 11.86
CA LEU A 151 0.37 10.50 13.24
C LEU A 151 -0.43 11.36 14.21
N ASN A 152 -1.13 10.70 15.12
CA ASN A 152 -1.81 11.34 16.25
C ASN A 152 -1.14 10.87 17.55
N THR A 153 -1.25 11.67 18.61
CA THR A 153 -0.81 11.26 19.94
C THR A 153 -2.01 10.72 20.71
N TYR A 154 -1.81 9.56 21.34
CA TYR A 154 -2.79 8.88 22.17
C TYR A 154 -2.19 8.64 23.55
N TYR A 155 -3.02 8.66 24.58
CA TYR A 155 -2.65 8.54 25.98
C TYR A 155 -3.32 7.29 26.56
N LEU A 156 -2.58 6.52 27.36
CA LEU A 156 -3.15 5.35 28.04
C LEU A 156 -4.23 5.83 29.02
N ASP A 157 -5.41 5.22 28.95
CA ASP A 157 -6.55 5.45 29.81
C ASP A 157 -6.80 4.15 30.60
N ASN A 158 -6.35 4.12 31.84
CA ASN A 158 -6.35 2.90 32.64
C ASN A 158 -7.64 2.71 33.44
N ASP A 159 -8.33 3.79 33.86
CA ASP A 159 -9.57 3.74 34.60
C ASP A 159 -10.83 3.91 33.74
N GLY A 160 -10.68 4.37 32.49
CA GLY A 160 -11.75 4.42 31.52
C GLY A 160 -12.58 5.69 31.56
N ASP A 161 -12.04 6.81 32.02
CA ASP A 161 -12.74 8.10 32.11
C ASP A 161 -12.66 8.95 30.84
N GLY A 162 -11.80 8.54 29.88
CA GLY A 162 -11.61 9.20 28.59
C GLY A 162 -10.41 10.15 28.56
N TYR A 163 -9.62 10.22 29.60
CA TYR A 163 -8.37 10.96 29.72
C TYR A 163 -7.22 10.01 30.04
N GLY A 164 -6.00 10.46 29.86
CA GLY A 164 -4.81 9.72 30.24
C GLY A 164 -3.67 10.67 30.63
N PRO A 165 -2.67 10.18 31.39
CA PRO A 165 -1.54 10.99 31.79
C PRO A 165 -0.77 11.51 30.58
N THR A 166 -0.42 12.79 30.59
CA THR A 166 0.36 13.40 29.49
C THR A 166 1.68 12.65 29.23
N ALA A 167 2.26 12.05 30.25
CA ALA A 167 3.51 11.28 30.16
C ALA A 167 3.34 9.91 29.44
N SER A 168 2.12 9.39 29.30
CA SER A 168 1.82 8.10 28.63
C SER A 168 1.73 8.23 27.12
N GLY A 169 1.91 9.43 26.54
CA GLY A 169 1.67 9.73 25.15
C GLY A 169 2.48 8.86 24.18
N VAL A 170 1.79 8.20 23.25
CA VAL A 170 2.36 7.44 22.12
C VAL A 170 1.86 8.01 20.81
N SER A 171 2.71 8.03 19.79
CA SER A 171 2.33 8.48 18.45
C SER A 171 2.02 7.26 17.58
N ASP A 172 0.81 7.22 17.01
CA ASP A 172 0.38 6.16 16.09
C ASP A 172 -0.57 6.75 15.02
N CYS A 173 -0.77 6.04 13.92
CA CYS A 173 -1.73 6.38 12.88
C CYS A 173 -3.13 5.83 13.18
N THR A 174 -3.24 4.90 14.10
CA THR A 174 -4.47 4.30 14.58
C THR A 174 -4.48 4.30 16.09
N GLN A 175 -5.64 4.59 16.67
CA GLN A 175 -5.78 4.59 18.12
C GLN A 175 -5.53 3.18 18.69
N PRO A 176 -4.49 2.98 19.56
CA PRO A 176 -4.27 1.70 20.21
C PRO A 176 -5.42 1.38 21.19
N SER A 177 -5.65 0.09 21.44
CA SER A 177 -6.66 -0.33 22.42
C SER A 177 -6.30 0.14 23.81
N GLY A 178 -7.25 0.72 24.55
CA GLY A 178 -7.03 1.27 25.87
C GLY A 178 -6.36 2.65 25.89
N TYR A 179 -6.26 3.32 24.74
CA TYR A 179 -5.73 4.68 24.66
C TYR A 179 -6.82 5.65 24.20
N VAL A 180 -6.69 6.89 24.59
CA VAL A 180 -7.60 8.00 24.27
C VAL A 180 -6.85 9.17 23.64
N THR A 181 -7.58 10.14 23.10
CA THR A 181 -6.98 11.35 22.49
C THR A 181 -6.80 12.50 23.49
N GLN A 182 -7.42 12.40 24.64
CA GLN A 182 -7.39 13.43 25.68
C GLN A 182 -6.28 13.14 26.67
N SER A 183 -5.51 14.16 27.00
CA SER A 183 -4.42 14.08 27.99
C SER A 183 -4.74 14.93 29.21
N GLY A 184 -3.91 14.82 30.23
CA GLY A 184 -3.93 15.72 31.37
C GLY A 184 -4.48 15.09 32.63
N ASP A 185 -4.87 13.82 32.60
CA ASP A 185 -5.20 13.04 33.79
C ASP A 185 -4.04 13.04 34.79
N CYS A 186 -4.32 13.37 36.02
CA CYS A 186 -3.37 13.41 37.12
C CYS A 186 -3.42 12.20 38.07
N ASP A 187 -4.49 11.36 37.93
CA ASP A 187 -4.59 10.08 38.64
C ASP A 187 -5.35 9.03 37.80
N ASP A 188 -4.65 8.40 36.83
CA ASP A 188 -5.10 7.36 35.88
C ASP A 188 -5.59 6.04 36.56
N ASN A 189 -5.95 6.10 37.83
CA ASN A 189 -6.57 5.03 38.60
C ASN A 189 -7.90 5.46 39.25
N SER A 190 -8.33 6.68 39.04
CA SER A 190 -9.51 7.27 39.66
C SER A 190 -10.37 8.00 38.66
N ILE A 191 -11.41 7.34 38.15
CA ILE A 191 -12.39 7.89 37.19
C ILE A 191 -13.00 9.24 37.62
N ALA A 192 -12.86 9.64 38.89
CA ALA A 192 -13.36 10.90 39.42
C ALA A 192 -12.37 12.05 39.31
N VAL A 193 -11.09 11.76 38.92
CA VAL A 193 -10.00 12.72 38.87
C VAL A 193 -9.53 12.83 37.42
N ASN A 194 -9.94 13.89 36.75
CA ASN A 194 -9.60 14.15 35.33
C ASN A 194 -9.85 15.63 34.96
N PRO A 195 -9.31 16.13 33.84
CA PRO A 195 -9.46 17.54 33.44
C PRO A 195 -10.90 18.06 33.23
N ALA A 196 -11.89 17.21 33.24
CA ALA A 196 -13.30 17.58 33.14
C ALA A 196 -14.07 17.37 34.45
N ALA A 197 -13.42 16.90 35.50
CA ALA A 197 -14.05 16.71 36.79
C ALA A 197 -14.45 18.06 37.43
N THR A 198 -15.20 17.97 38.49
CA THR A 198 -15.56 19.13 39.31
C THR A 198 -14.99 18.93 40.68
N GLU A 199 -14.38 19.97 41.22
CA GLU A 199 -13.76 19.93 42.53
C GLU A 199 -14.75 19.51 43.66
N VAL A 200 -14.29 18.54 44.43
CA VAL A 200 -14.97 18.06 45.64
C VAL A 200 -14.08 18.35 46.84
N CYS A 201 -14.64 18.84 47.93
CA CYS A 201 -13.87 19.20 49.11
C CYS A 201 -13.22 17.96 49.78
N ASN A 202 -12.04 17.55 49.31
CA ASN A 202 -11.35 16.33 49.69
C ASN A 202 -9.81 16.47 49.76
N ALA A 203 -9.31 17.67 49.46
CA ALA A 203 -7.90 18.03 49.38
C ALA A 203 -7.17 17.28 48.20
N ILE A 204 -7.91 16.81 47.22
CA ILE A 204 -7.41 16.29 45.94
C ILE A 204 -7.68 17.35 44.87
N ASP A 205 -6.82 17.45 43.91
CA ASP A 205 -6.98 18.22 42.67
C ASP A 205 -7.80 17.34 41.70
N ASP A 206 -9.14 17.44 41.79
CA ASP A 206 -10.00 16.53 41.05
C ASP A 206 -10.05 16.90 39.57
N ASP A 207 -9.89 18.19 39.19
CA ASP A 207 -9.92 18.63 37.78
C ASP A 207 -8.53 18.80 37.13
N CYS A 208 -7.49 18.42 37.87
CA CYS A 208 -6.11 18.38 37.39
C CYS A 208 -5.54 19.73 36.91
N ASP A 209 -6.04 20.86 37.45
CA ASP A 209 -5.59 22.20 37.09
C ASP A 209 -4.32 22.64 37.89
N GLY A 210 -3.92 21.90 38.91
CA GLY A 210 -2.77 22.12 39.78
C GLY A 210 -3.15 22.69 41.14
N THR A 211 -4.45 22.83 41.45
CA THR A 211 -4.92 23.46 42.70
C THR A 211 -6.09 22.66 43.29
N ALA A 212 -5.83 21.92 44.36
CA ALA A 212 -6.87 21.14 45.03
C ALA A 212 -7.94 22.04 45.66
N ASP A 213 -9.21 21.58 45.59
CA ASP A 213 -10.39 22.22 46.19
C ASP A 213 -10.64 23.68 45.70
N ASP A 214 -10.10 24.12 44.58
CA ASP A 214 -10.31 25.46 44.07
C ASP A 214 -11.77 25.65 43.57
N GLY A 215 -12.19 26.89 43.41
CA GLY A 215 -13.59 27.18 43.06
C GLY A 215 -14.59 26.88 44.17
N LEU A 216 -14.24 26.19 45.22
CA LEU A 216 -15.13 25.89 46.34
C LEU A 216 -15.18 27.06 47.37
N THR A 217 -16.31 27.14 48.10
CA THR A 217 -16.46 28.16 49.14
C THR A 217 -15.88 27.69 50.44
N PHE A 218 -14.81 28.35 50.89
CA PHE A 218 -14.18 28.09 52.17
C PHE A 218 -14.79 28.95 53.26
N VAL A 219 -15.11 28.33 54.41
CA VAL A 219 -15.67 28.97 55.59
C VAL A 219 -14.75 28.75 56.79
N ASN A 220 -14.75 29.69 57.72
CA ASN A 220 -14.06 29.55 58.97
C ASN A 220 -14.92 28.74 59.94
N TYR A 221 -14.39 27.60 60.36
CA TYR A 221 -14.98 26.75 61.39
C TYR A 221 -14.23 26.91 62.73
N TYR A 222 -14.96 26.93 63.81
CA TYR A 222 -14.41 27.02 65.15
C TYR A 222 -14.82 25.79 65.96
N ASN A 223 -13.93 25.32 66.84
CA ASN A 223 -14.23 24.15 67.64
C ASN A 223 -15.18 24.52 68.80
N ASP A 224 -16.34 23.87 68.85
CA ASP A 224 -17.36 23.95 69.89
C ASP A 224 -17.17 22.76 70.82
N VAL A 225 -16.43 22.96 71.93
CA VAL A 225 -16.02 21.88 72.86
C VAL A 225 -17.12 21.58 73.89
N ASP A 226 -17.95 22.57 74.26
CA ASP A 226 -19.00 22.45 75.29
C ASP A 226 -20.43 22.25 74.74
N GLY A 227 -20.59 22.37 73.40
CA GLY A 227 -21.80 22.07 72.70
C GLY A 227 -22.86 23.18 72.77
N ASP A 228 -22.45 24.42 72.99
CA ASP A 228 -23.33 25.59 73.14
C ASP A 228 -23.63 26.29 71.81
N THR A 229 -23.11 25.75 70.67
CA THR A 229 -23.23 26.27 69.32
C THR A 229 -22.34 27.49 68.99
N TYR A 230 -21.48 27.89 69.93
CA TYR A 230 -20.46 28.92 69.72
C TYR A 230 -19.08 28.32 69.78
N GLY A 231 -18.32 28.44 68.73
CA GLY A 231 -16.96 27.93 68.69
C GLY A 231 -15.94 28.91 69.20
N ALA A 232 -14.84 28.42 69.75
CA ALA A 232 -13.75 29.21 70.26
C ALA A 232 -12.38 28.77 69.70
N GLY A 233 -11.38 29.68 69.84
CA GLY A 233 -9.99 29.39 69.45
C GLY A 233 -9.66 29.80 68.01
N THR A 234 -8.69 29.11 67.42
CA THR A 234 -8.24 29.41 66.05
C THR A 234 -9.19 28.80 65.02
N ALA A 235 -9.63 29.62 64.06
CA ALA A 235 -10.43 29.15 62.96
C ALA A 235 -9.70 28.10 62.09
N THR A 236 -10.44 27.08 61.69
CA THR A 236 -10.02 26.16 60.61
C THR A 236 -10.80 26.60 59.36
N ASN A 237 -10.08 27.07 58.35
CA ASN A 237 -10.64 27.44 57.06
C ASN A 237 -10.76 26.20 56.19
N ALA A 238 -11.98 25.79 55.86
CA ALA A 238 -12.27 24.58 55.10
C ALA A 238 -13.50 24.74 54.23
N CYS A 239 -13.60 23.99 53.12
CA CYS A 239 -14.74 23.94 52.21
C CYS A 239 -15.89 23.09 52.77
N GLN A 240 -15.65 22.25 53.76
CA GLN A 240 -16.67 21.54 54.56
C GLN A 240 -16.31 21.49 56.03
N SER A 241 -17.26 21.21 56.91
CA SER A 241 -17.01 21.13 58.33
C SER A 241 -15.98 20.04 58.66
N PRO A 242 -14.91 20.34 59.40
CA PRO A 242 -13.89 19.36 59.81
C PRO A 242 -14.44 18.27 60.74
N GLY A 243 -15.65 18.42 61.29
CA GLY A 243 -16.30 17.44 62.16
C GLY A 243 -17.50 17.98 62.91
N ALA A 244 -18.21 17.12 63.63
CA ALA A 244 -19.46 17.42 64.32
C ALA A 244 -19.32 18.46 65.48
N THR A 245 -18.12 18.68 65.96
CA THR A 245 -17.79 19.66 67.00
C THR A 245 -17.36 21.01 66.45
N TYR A 246 -17.47 21.25 65.16
CA TYR A 246 -17.10 22.50 64.51
C TYR A 246 -18.34 23.30 64.11
N VAL A 247 -18.34 24.56 64.39
CA VAL A 247 -19.41 25.54 64.03
C VAL A 247 -18.83 26.72 63.27
N THR A 248 -19.67 27.45 62.49
CA THR A 248 -19.28 28.59 61.68
C THR A 248 -19.44 29.91 62.38
#